data_38506b32ac1acf3b46ae677af26496bc
#
_entry.id   38506b32ac1acf3b46ae677af26496bc
#
_cell.length_a   1.000
_cell.length_b   1.000
_cell.length_c   1.000
_cell.angle_alpha   90.00
_cell.angle_beta   90.00
_cell.angle_gamma   90.00
#
_symmetry.space_group_name_H-M   'P 1'
#
loop_
_entity.id
_entity.type
_entity.pdbx_description
1 polymer ?
#
loop_
_entity_poly.entity_id
_entity_poly.type
_entity_poly.pdbx_seq_one_letter_code
_entity_poly.pdbx_strand_id
1 'polypeptide(L)'
;MSDQMRLAVLAAWAFAVPAVRGMERSVMSDAYWAVWNDAEQARIDADIERNRKADASVRIDAPSGTVVKVRQLTHDFRFGAHIFNFDQLGKSAYNAAYKASYGEGGLFNQATVSFYWIDHEPSPGAFRFDGDYRDTERYWNGLTREEAMADRFWRRPAPSPVIGFLKAKDIAIHGHILIWGNAKPYWIYDWYCPEGEKRLFDEIGIPRHSSSYGWEPCGQNWHRGYMGKWARAWRMRYKGLEERALERAAPVFAQNMRRIFRKRVADVAERYGAVVDSWDVVNESADDWVRYRKSRTGLGYWFSGYGLMPGDYPLHALLDAKETMPETAKLAINDYNISKDFLSQVRDLEKEGARIDFVGCQMHIFSTNDSMRLSRGATDVNWVGSPETIRQRLDMMAKTGRPLHVSEVTIAAPGVDDVSRQIQAILTRNIYRAWFSHPKTMGITWWNTVDGAGVAGEPLVSGLFTCEMEKKPVYDALDELINREWRTNLDVMADGGGKVAFRGFKGRYRLSWQGADGKFVSKLIEVKEDGKHERD
;
A
#
# COMPACT_ATOMS: atom_id res chain seq x y z
N MET A 1 8.19 38.20 42.02
CA MET A 1 6.87 37.57 42.02
C MET A 1 6.78 36.79 40.74
N SER A 2 6.81 35.57 40.66
CA SER A 2 7.18 34.34 41.37
C SER A 2 6.83 33.21 40.42
N ASP A 3 7.82 32.36 40.16
CA ASP A 3 7.84 31.20 39.27
C ASP A 3 6.90 30.05 39.69
N GLN A 4 5.74 30.32 40.24
CA GLN A 4 4.86 29.33 40.86
C GLN A 4 3.55 29.03 40.08
N MET A 5 3.42 29.40 38.81
CA MET A 5 2.19 29.12 38.05
C MET A 5 2.39 28.24 36.80
N ARG A 6 3.46 27.42 36.76
CA ARG A 6 3.71 26.47 35.65
C ARG A 6 3.64 24.99 36.04
N LEU A 7 3.10 24.67 37.22
CA LEU A 7 3.00 23.28 37.69
C LEU A 7 1.57 22.98 38.16
N ALA A 8 0.65 22.86 37.25
CA ALA A 8 -0.61 22.16 37.49
C ALA A 8 -1.29 21.89 36.14
N VAL A 9 -1.05 20.79 35.53
CA VAL A 9 -1.94 19.82 34.85
C VAL A 9 -1.05 18.74 34.19
N LEU A 10 -0.28 18.03 35.00
CA LEU A 10 0.14 16.68 34.69
C LEU A 10 -0.72 15.76 35.57
N ALA A 11 -2.03 15.71 35.29
CA ALA A 11 -2.84 14.61 35.72
C ALA A 11 -2.40 13.39 34.92
N ALA A 12 -1.70 12.48 35.59
CA ALA A 12 -1.41 11.15 35.07
C ALA A 12 -2.74 10.43 34.81
N TRP A 13 -3.23 10.53 33.60
CA TRP A 13 -4.23 9.60 33.08
C TRP A 13 -3.49 8.29 32.84
N ALA A 14 -3.52 7.40 33.82
CA ALA A 14 -3.32 5.98 33.58
C ALA A 14 -4.47 5.53 32.67
N PHE A 15 -4.24 5.59 31.36
CA PHE A 15 -5.14 5.01 30.39
C PHE A 15 -5.05 3.49 30.54
N ALA A 16 -5.99 2.92 31.31
CA ALA A 16 -6.37 1.55 31.08
C ALA A 16 -6.74 1.47 29.60
N VAL A 17 -5.97 0.71 28.79
CA VAL A 17 -6.30 0.45 27.39
C VAL A 17 -7.75 -0.03 27.39
N PRO A 18 -8.70 0.69 26.79
CA PRO A 18 -10.09 0.22 26.79
C PRO A 18 -10.09 -1.15 26.15
N ALA A 19 -10.64 -2.13 26.85
CA ALA A 19 -10.83 -3.46 26.29
C ALA A 19 -11.69 -3.27 25.04
N VAL A 20 -11.11 -3.44 23.86
CA VAL A 20 -11.85 -3.36 22.61
C VAL A 20 -12.95 -4.41 22.70
N ARG A 21 -14.20 -4.00 22.53
CA ARG A 21 -15.36 -4.88 22.60
C ARG A 21 -15.11 -6.11 21.73
N GLY A 22 -15.01 -7.30 22.33
CA GLY A 22 -14.84 -8.58 21.63
C GLY A 22 -13.41 -9.10 21.46
N MET A 23 -12.35 -8.42 21.99
CA MET A 23 -10.99 -8.97 21.99
C MET A 23 -10.66 -9.57 23.37
N GLU A 24 -10.52 -10.90 23.41
CA GLU A 24 -10.10 -11.60 24.61
C GLU A 24 -8.58 -11.69 24.70
N ARG A 25 -8.00 -11.04 25.69
CA ARG A 25 -6.55 -11.04 25.93
C ARG A 25 -5.98 -12.47 26.09
N SER A 26 -6.80 -13.39 26.57
CA SER A 26 -6.45 -14.80 26.83
C SER A 26 -6.16 -15.63 25.58
N VAL A 27 -6.54 -15.18 24.38
CA VAL A 27 -6.20 -15.89 23.13
C VAL A 27 -4.72 -15.76 22.73
N MET A 28 -4.01 -14.81 23.34
CA MET A 28 -2.57 -14.62 23.16
C MET A 28 -1.82 -15.15 24.38
N SER A 29 -0.64 -15.72 24.16
CA SER A 29 0.20 -16.22 25.26
C SER A 29 0.81 -15.11 26.11
N ASP A 30 1.24 -15.45 27.34
CA ASP A 30 2.00 -14.53 28.19
C ASP A 30 3.30 -14.07 27.51
N ALA A 31 3.94 -14.93 26.71
CA ALA A 31 5.13 -14.58 25.96
C ALA A 31 4.85 -13.49 24.89
N TYR A 32 3.68 -13.52 24.25
CA TYR A 32 3.26 -12.43 23.37
C TYR A 32 3.14 -11.11 24.13
N TRP A 33 2.49 -11.13 25.29
CA TRP A 33 2.30 -9.92 26.10
C TRP A 33 3.60 -9.44 26.77
N ALA A 34 4.58 -10.33 26.94
CA ALA A 34 5.93 -9.91 27.36
C ALA A 34 6.65 -9.11 26.25
N VAL A 35 6.41 -9.41 24.96
CA VAL A 35 6.92 -8.66 23.82
C VAL A 35 6.15 -7.35 23.63
N TRP A 36 4.82 -7.40 23.69
CA TRP A 36 3.91 -6.25 23.52
C TRP A 36 3.44 -5.69 24.87
N ASN A 37 4.38 -5.54 25.81
CA ASN A 37 4.10 -5.14 27.20
C ASN A 37 3.66 -3.68 27.33
N ASP A 38 3.20 -3.29 28.51
CA ASP A 38 2.65 -1.97 28.80
C ASP A 38 3.68 -0.84 28.56
N ALA A 39 4.97 -1.09 28.78
CA ALA A 39 6.02 -0.11 28.50
C ALA A 39 6.16 0.17 27.00
N GLU A 40 6.10 -0.88 26.15
CA GLU A 40 6.08 -0.72 24.69
C GLU A 40 4.81 -0.05 24.20
N GLN A 41 3.64 -0.39 24.78
CA GLN A 41 2.39 0.28 24.46
C GLN A 41 2.45 1.79 24.80
N ALA A 42 2.96 2.13 25.98
CA ALA A 42 3.12 3.53 26.39
C ALA A 42 4.12 4.28 25.49
N ARG A 43 5.21 3.64 25.06
CA ARG A 43 6.16 4.22 24.08
C ARG A 43 5.47 4.50 22.75
N ILE A 44 4.71 3.52 22.24
CA ILE A 44 3.95 3.68 20.98
C ILE A 44 2.96 4.85 21.10
N ASP A 45 2.24 4.98 22.23
CA ASP A 45 1.30 6.06 22.46
C ASP A 45 1.99 7.43 22.49
N ALA A 46 3.14 7.53 23.16
CA ALA A 46 3.94 8.74 23.19
C ALA A 46 4.46 9.13 21.79
N ASP A 47 4.84 8.14 20.98
CA ASP A 47 5.27 8.36 19.60
C ASP A 47 4.09 8.79 18.70
N ILE A 48 2.90 8.22 18.86
CA ILE A 48 1.67 8.65 18.16
C ILE A 48 1.33 10.09 18.53
N GLU A 49 1.33 10.41 19.83
CA GLU A 49 1.05 11.76 20.32
C GLU A 49 2.00 12.80 19.72
N ARG A 50 3.29 12.47 19.67
CA ARG A 50 4.33 13.37 19.15
C ARG A 50 4.30 13.50 17.62
N ASN A 51 4.13 12.38 16.90
CA ASN A 51 4.35 12.33 15.46
C ASN A 51 3.06 12.57 14.66
N ARG A 52 1.88 12.26 15.22
CA ARG A 52 0.59 12.29 14.52
C ARG A 52 -0.31 13.44 14.88
N LYS A 53 -0.08 14.09 16.03
CA LYS A 53 -0.86 15.26 16.44
C LYS A 53 -0.05 16.54 16.31
N ALA A 54 -0.78 17.64 16.22
CA ALA A 54 -0.21 18.99 16.23
C ALA A 54 -1.12 19.96 16.99
N ASP A 55 -0.53 21.04 17.50
CA ASP A 55 -1.25 22.12 18.16
C ASP A 55 -1.86 23.05 17.12
N ALA A 56 -3.15 23.32 17.27
CA ALA A 56 -3.93 24.22 16.44
C ALA A 56 -4.43 25.42 17.25
N SER A 57 -4.41 26.59 16.62
CA SER A 57 -4.90 27.82 17.23
C SER A 57 -5.56 28.70 16.16
N VAL A 58 -6.86 28.94 16.30
CA VAL A 58 -7.67 29.66 15.32
C VAL A 58 -8.46 30.77 15.99
N ARG A 59 -8.50 31.96 15.38
CA ARG A 59 -9.43 33.01 15.78
C ARG A 59 -10.76 32.86 15.08
N ILE A 60 -11.81 32.97 15.84
CA ILE A 60 -13.20 32.95 15.37
C ILE A 60 -13.92 34.21 15.83
N ASP A 61 -14.95 34.62 15.13
CA ASP A 61 -15.83 35.70 15.53
C ASP A 61 -16.93 35.13 16.45
N ALA A 62 -16.58 35.05 17.74
CA ALA A 62 -17.48 34.55 18.76
C ALA A 62 -17.16 35.15 20.12
N PRO A 63 -18.15 35.38 20.98
CA PRO A 63 -17.94 35.83 22.36
C PRO A 63 -17.06 34.85 23.15
N SER A 64 -16.38 35.38 24.17
CA SER A 64 -15.67 34.58 25.15
C SER A 64 -16.61 33.52 25.77
N GLY A 65 -16.10 32.30 25.94
CA GLY A 65 -16.87 31.21 26.52
C GLY A 65 -17.81 30.49 25.53
N THR A 66 -17.84 30.92 24.26
CA THR A 66 -18.59 30.18 23.22
C THR A 66 -18.00 28.78 23.05
N VAL A 67 -18.87 27.77 23.13
CA VAL A 67 -18.48 26.37 22.88
C VAL A 67 -18.36 26.15 21.38
N VAL A 68 -17.18 25.73 20.96
CA VAL A 68 -16.87 25.40 19.55
C VAL A 68 -16.71 23.90 19.40
N LYS A 69 -17.51 23.31 18.54
CA LYS A 69 -17.39 21.90 18.16
C LYS A 69 -16.27 21.75 17.15
N VAL A 70 -15.21 21.06 17.51
CA VAL A 70 -14.07 20.72 16.66
C VAL A 70 -14.24 19.28 16.18
N ARG A 71 -14.42 19.09 14.90
CA ARG A 71 -14.66 17.75 14.29
C ARG A 71 -13.68 17.53 13.15
N GLN A 72 -12.84 16.49 13.29
CA GLN A 72 -11.93 16.08 12.22
C GLN A 72 -12.72 15.46 11.07
N LEU A 73 -12.51 15.97 9.86
CA LEU A 73 -13.16 15.50 8.63
C LEU A 73 -12.33 14.43 7.93
N THR A 74 -11.02 14.70 7.76
CA THR A 74 -10.10 13.79 7.10
C THR A 74 -8.83 13.63 7.91
N HIS A 75 -8.16 12.51 7.72
CA HIS A 75 -6.82 12.27 8.25
C HIS A 75 -5.78 12.65 7.19
N ASP A 76 -4.65 13.24 7.61
CA ASP A 76 -3.49 13.43 6.74
C ASP A 76 -2.78 12.09 6.46
N PHE A 77 -2.77 11.20 7.43
CA PHE A 77 -2.26 9.84 7.28
C PHE A 77 -3.16 8.99 6.38
N ARG A 78 -2.56 8.19 5.50
CA ARG A 78 -3.27 7.34 4.54
C ARG A 78 -3.59 5.97 5.13
N PHE A 79 -4.86 5.73 5.41
CA PHE A 79 -5.40 4.41 5.70
C PHE A 79 -6.00 3.86 4.41
N GLY A 80 -5.31 2.91 3.79
CA GLY A 80 -5.65 2.42 2.46
C GLY A 80 -6.04 0.96 2.42
N ALA A 81 -6.69 0.57 1.33
CA ALA A 81 -6.76 -0.81 0.87
C ALA A 81 -6.72 -0.86 -0.66
N HIS A 82 -6.32 -2.02 -1.22
CA HIS A 82 -6.53 -2.21 -2.65
C HIS A 82 -8.03 -2.39 -2.94
N ILE A 83 -8.47 -1.89 -4.11
CA ILE A 83 -9.87 -1.95 -4.54
C ILE A 83 -10.06 -2.93 -5.71
N PHE A 84 -9.30 -4.02 -5.72
CA PHE A 84 -9.19 -4.93 -6.84
C PHE A 84 -10.45 -5.79 -7.08
N ASN A 85 -11.28 -5.98 -6.07
CA ASN A 85 -12.56 -6.71 -6.22
C ASN A 85 -13.76 -5.79 -6.48
N PHE A 86 -13.51 -4.59 -7.03
CA PHE A 86 -14.57 -3.63 -7.35
C PHE A 86 -15.62 -4.23 -8.28
N ASP A 87 -16.87 -4.31 -7.81
CA ASP A 87 -18.03 -4.93 -8.47
C ASP A 87 -17.89 -6.43 -8.80
N GLN A 88 -16.93 -7.15 -8.19
CA GLN A 88 -16.61 -8.53 -8.51
C GLN A 88 -17.06 -9.57 -7.45
N LEU A 89 -17.80 -9.18 -6.42
CA LEU A 89 -18.09 -10.06 -5.28
C LEU A 89 -19.35 -10.91 -5.43
N GLY A 90 -19.93 -11.00 -6.63
CA GLY A 90 -21.00 -11.93 -6.98
C GLY A 90 -22.41 -11.56 -6.46
N LYS A 91 -22.55 -10.51 -5.63
CA LYS A 91 -23.84 -10.01 -5.16
C LYS A 91 -23.79 -8.50 -4.96
N SER A 92 -24.83 -7.79 -5.38
CA SER A 92 -24.91 -6.32 -5.25
C SER A 92 -24.78 -5.86 -3.79
N ALA A 93 -25.33 -6.60 -2.84
CA ALA A 93 -25.17 -6.29 -1.41
C ALA A 93 -23.70 -6.43 -0.94
N TYR A 94 -22.95 -7.39 -1.48
CA TYR A 94 -21.52 -7.59 -1.16
C TYR A 94 -20.67 -6.47 -1.75
N ASN A 95 -20.92 -6.10 -3.00
CA ASN A 95 -20.25 -4.99 -3.65
C ASN A 95 -20.54 -3.65 -2.96
N ALA A 96 -21.78 -3.44 -2.50
CA ALA A 96 -22.16 -2.26 -1.74
C ALA A 96 -21.43 -2.19 -0.39
N ALA A 97 -21.36 -3.29 0.37
CA ALA A 97 -20.65 -3.38 1.64
C ALA A 97 -19.13 -3.17 1.46
N TYR A 98 -18.54 -3.73 0.40
CA TYR A 98 -17.15 -3.52 0.02
C TYR A 98 -16.86 -2.04 -0.26
N LYS A 99 -17.65 -1.42 -1.13
CA LYS A 99 -17.54 0.00 -1.49
C LYS A 99 -17.79 0.95 -0.31
N ALA A 100 -18.61 0.56 0.66
CA ALA A 100 -18.86 1.32 1.88
C ALA A 100 -17.63 1.40 2.82
N SER A 101 -16.62 0.54 2.64
CA SER A 101 -15.36 0.61 3.40
C SER A 101 -14.50 1.81 3.02
N TYR A 102 -14.79 2.48 1.90
CA TYR A 102 -14.06 3.62 1.38
C TYR A 102 -14.84 4.92 1.59
N GLY A 103 -14.19 5.91 2.20
CA GLY A 103 -14.74 7.25 2.43
C GLY A 103 -15.41 7.42 3.78
N GLU A 104 -16.29 8.41 3.86
CA GLU A 104 -16.96 8.78 5.10
C GLU A 104 -17.74 7.60 5.70
N GLY A 105 -17.49 7.32 6.98
CA GLY A 105 -18.07 6.18 7.70
C GLY A 105 -17.41 4.83 7.42
N GLY A 106 -16.46 4.76 6.48
CA GLY A 106 -15.63 3.60 6.21
C GLY A 106 -14.27 3.65 6.92
N LEU A 107 -13.39 2.73 6.55
CA LEU A 107 -12.03 2.65 7.10
C LEU A 107 -11.01 3.43 6.25
N PHE A 108 -11.22 3.52 4.93
CA PHE A 108 -10.17 3.86 3.99
C PHE A 108 -10.37 5.25 3.38
N ASN A 109 -9.33 6.08 3.47
CA ASN A 109 -9.22 7.38 2.80
C ASN A 109 -8.26 7.34 1.60
N GLN A 110 -7.74 6.15 1.27
CA GLN A 110 -6.94 5.87 0.09
C GLN A 110 -7.32 4.52 -0.50
N ALA A 111 -7.24 4.40 -1.83
CA ALA A 111 -7.40 3.13 -2.52
C ALA A 111 -6.24 2.87 -3.48
N THR A 112 -5.75 1.63 -3.50
CA THR A 112 -4.79 1.16 -4.50
C THR A 112 -5.54 0.55 -5.67
N VAL A 113 -5.38 1.15 -6.85
CA VAL A 113 -6.06 0.78 -8.10
C VAL A 113 -5.13 -0.07 -8.96
N SER A 114 -5.66 -1.14 -9.53
CA SER A 114 -4.93 -2.06 -10.39
C SER A 114 -4.55 -1.43 -11.73
N PHE A 115 -3.25 -1.51 -12.07
CA PHE A 115 -2.70 -1.12 -13.38
C PHE A 115 -1.76 -2.20 -13.93
N TYR A 116 -2.01 -3.47 -13.64
CA TYR A 116 -1.19 -4.57 -14.15
C TYR A 116 -1.19 -4.59 -15.67
N TRP A 117 -0.02 -4.43 -16.27
CA TRP A 117 0.11 -4.14 -17.70
C TRP A 117 -0.56 -5.18 -18.59
N ILE A 118 -0.27 -6.47 -18.35
CA ILE A 118 -0.82 -7.58 -19.16
C ILE A 118 -2.36 -7.61 -19.19
N ASP A 119 -3.01 -7.17 -18.09
CA ASP A 119 -4.47 -7.23 -17.96
C ASP A 119 -5.16 -6.00 -18.56
N HIS A 120 -4.44 -4.88 -18.62
CA HIS A 120 -4.96 -3.61 -19.14
C HIS A 120 -4.54 -3.29 -20.57
N GLU A 121 -3.59 -4.06 -21.14
CA GLU A 121 -3.19 -3.99 -22.55
C GLU A 121 -3.00 -5.41 -23.08
N PRO A 122 -4.10 -6.15 -23.35
CA PRO A 122 -4.07 -7.54 -23.79
C PRO A 122 -3.40 -7.75 -25.15
N SER A 123 -3.32 -6.72 -25.98
CA SER A 123 -2.51 -6.64 -27.20
C SER A 123 -2.02 -5.22 -27.41
N PRO A 124 -0.96 -4.98 -28.23
CA PRO A 124 -0.36 -3.66 -28.40
C PRO A 124 -1.38 -2.57 -28.77
N GLY A 125 -1.53 -1.55 -27.92
CA GLY A 125 -2.45 -0.44 -28.12
C GLY A 125 -3.93 -0.73 -27.83
N ALA A 126 -4.29 -1.95 -27.49
CA ALA A 126 -5.67 -2.31 -27.11
C ALA A 126 -5.87 -2.13 -25.60
N PHE A 127 -6.08 -0.90 -25.17
CA PHE A 127 -6.22 -0.57 -23.76
C PHE A 127 -7.62 -0.90 -23.23
N ARG A 128 -7.69 -1.63 -22.11
CA ARG A 128 -8.90 -1.91 -21.34
C ARG A 128 -9.07 -0.89 -20.18
N PHE A 129 -8.85 0.37 -20.45
CA PHE A 129 -8.89 1.42 -19.42
C PHE A 129 -10.32 1.80 -19.02
N ASP A 130 -11.21 1.89 -19.98
CA ASP A 130 -12.61 2.28 -19.73
C ASP A 130 -13.51 1.08 -19.41
N GLY A 131 -12.98 -0.11 -19.55
CA GLY A 131 -13.70 -1.35 -19.29
C GLY A 131 -14.57 -1.82 -20.45
N ASP A 132 -15.16 -2.99 -20.26
CA ASP A 132 -16.15 -3.59 -21.15
C ASP A 132 -17.30 -4.20 -20.32
N TYR A 133 -18.14 -5.05 -20.94
CA TYR A 133 -19.26 -5.70 -20.25
C TYR A 133 -18.82 -6.53 -19.02
N ARG A 134 -17.56 -6.98 -18.97
CA ARG A 134 -16.96 -7.74 -17.84
C ARG A 134 -16.58 -6.85 -16.66
N ASP A 135 -16.56 -5.52 -16.83
CA ASP A 135 -16.33 -4.58 -15.75
C ASP A 135 -17.62 -4.11 -15.09
N THR A 136 -18.71 -4.86 -15.29
CA THR A 136 -20.01 -4.56 -14.71
C THR A 136 -20.38 -5.55 -13.61
N GLU A 137 -21.01 -5.05 -12.56
CA GLU A 137 -21.57 -5.87 -11.48
C GLU A 137 -22.49 -6.99 -12.04
N ARG A 138 -23.26 -6.71 -13.12
CA ARG A 138 -24.13 -7.68 -13.75
C ARG A 138 -23.38 -8.91 -14.25
N TYR A 139 -22.21 -8.73 -14.85
CA TYR A 139 -21.38 -9.84 -15.32
C TYR A 139 -20.94 -10.74 -14.16
N TRP A 140 -20.33 -10.14 -13.15
CA TRP A 140 -19.78 -10.86 -11.99
C TRP A 140 -20.86 -11.50 -11.11
N ASN A 141 -22.04 -10.88 -10.98
CA ASN A 141 -23.16 -11.46 -10.25
C ASN A 141 -23.80 -12.67 -11.00
N GLY A 142 -23.47 -12.86 -12.26
CA GLY A 142 -23.89 -14.04 -13.05
C GLY A 142 -22.98 -15.25 -12.91
N LEU A 143 -21.83 -15.12 -12.23
CA LEU A 143 -20.83 -16.16 -12.06
C LEU A 143 -20.92 -16.80 -10.67
N THR A 144 -20.58 -18.09 -10.58
CA THR A 144 -20.21 -18.70 -9.30
C THR A 144 -18.88 -18.12 -8.82
N ARG A 145 -18.54 -18.34 -7.54
CA ARG A 145 -17.26 -17.88 -7.00
C ARG A 145 -16.06 -18.52 -7.71
N GLU A 146 -16.14 -19.80 -8.01
CA GLU A 146 -15.11 -20.57 -8.72
C GLU A 146 -14.92 -20.04 -10.13
N GLU A 147 -16.00 -19.77 -10.85
CA GLU A 147 -15.95 -19.16 -12.19
C GLU A 147 -15.35 -17.75 -12.13
N ALA A 148 -15.76 -16.92 -11.16
CA ALA A 148 -15.22 -15.59 -10.97
C ALA A 148 -13.70 -15.62 -10.69
N MET A 149 -13.26 -16.50 -9.78
CA MET A 149 -11.82 -16.63 -9.46
C MET A 149 -10.99 -17.21 -10.60
N ALA A 150 -11.62 -17.96 -11.51
CA ALA A 150 -10.99 -18.50 -12.71
C ALA A 150 -10.97 -17.50 -13.87
N ASP A 151 -11.76 -16.42 -13.81
CA ASP A 151 -11.79 -15.40 -14.87
C ASP A 151 -10.47 -14.61 -14.90
N ARG A 152 -9.98 -14.32 -16.08
CA ARG A 152 -8.75 -13.55 -16.32
C ARG A 152 -8.75 -12.19 -15.64
N PHE A 153 -9.92 -11.54 -15.54
CA PHE A 153 -10.04 -10.19 -14.98
C PHE A 153 -10.47 -10.19 -13.51
N TRP A 154 -10.48 -11.34 -12.86
CA TRP A 154 -10.61 -11.40 -11.42
C TRP A 154 -9.55 -10.53 -10.74
N ARG A 155 -10.00 -9.60 -9.88
CA ARG A 155 -9.15 -8.60 -9.22
C ARG A 155 -8.43 -7.64 -10.18
N ARG A 156 -8.93 -7.52 -11.40
CA ARG A 156 -8.38 -6.62 -12.44
C ARG A 156 -9.48 -5.75 -13.05
N PRO A 157 -10.26 -5.00 -12.21
CA PRO A 157 -11.27 -4.10 -12.73
C PRO A 157 -10.60 -3.04 -13.60
N ALA A 158 -11.31 -2.58 -14.63
CA ALA A 158 -10.85 -1.47 -15.44
C ALA A 158 -10.67 -0.21 -14.58
N PRO A 159 -9.58 0.57 -14.74
CA PRO A 159 -9.27 1.66 -13.83
C PRO A 159 -10.26 2.83 -13.90
N SER A 160 -10.82 3.20 -15.06
CA SER A 160 -11.68 4.39 -15.16
C SER A 160 -12.96 4.32 -14.30
N PRO A 161 -13.74 3.23 -14.27
CA PRO A 161 -14.89 3.12 -13.37
C PRO A 161 -14.51 3.21 -11.89
N VAL A 162 -13.40 2.57 -11.50
CA VAL A 162 -12.88 2.59 -10.13
C VAL A 162 -12.46 4.01 -9.74
N ILE A 163 -11.71 4.70 -10.58
CA ILE A 163 -11.26 6.07 -10.37
C ILE A 163 -12.46 7.02 -10.27
N GLY A 164 -13.47 6.85 -11.14
CA GLY A 164 -14.71 7.62 -11.08
C GLY A 164 -15.42 7.50 -9.71
N PHE A 165 -15.51 6.27 -9.19
CA PHE A 165 -16.08 6.01 -7.87
C PHE A 165 -15.26 6.67 -6.75
N LEU A 166 -13.94 6.55 -6.77
CA LEU A 166 -13.05 7.09 -5.74
C LEU A 166 -13.07 8.62 -5.72
N LYS A 167 -13.03 9.26 -6.89
CA LYS A 167 -13.13 10.72 -7.00
C LYS A 167 -14.46 11.27 -6.49
N ALA A 168 -15.56 10.58 -6.76
CA ALA A 168 -16.86 10.98 -6.25
C ALA A 168 -16.96 10.96 -4.71
N LYS A 169 -16.04 10.26 -4.05
CA LYS A 169 -15.94 10.14 -2.58
C LYS A 169 -14.77 10.91 -1.96
N ASP A 170 -14.01 11.68 -2.73
CA ASP A 170 -12.78 12.39 -2.26
C ASP A 170 -11.75 11.43 -1.63
N ILE A 171 -11.57 10.24 -2.23
CA ILE A 171 -10.62 9.21 -1.81
C ILE A 171 -9.33 9.39 -2.58
N ALA A 172 -8.19 9.40 -1.89
CA ALA A 172 -6.88 9.43 -2.53
C ALA A 172 -6.63 8.15 -3.34
N ILE A 173 -6.03 8.31 -4.52
CA ILE A 173 -5.83 7.24 -5.49
C ILE A 173 -4.35 6.93 -5.63
N HIS A 174 -4.01 5.65 -5.43
CA HIS A 174 -2.67 5.12 -5.66
C HIS A 174 -2.70 4.11 -6.81
N GLY A 175 -1.94 4.36 -7.87
CA GLY A 175 -1.84 3.46 -9.03
C GLY A 175 -0.78 2.37 -8.80
N HIS A 176 -1.16 1.12 -8.90
CA HIS A 176 -0.28 -0.04 -8.77
C HIS A 176 -0.49 -0.96 -9.97
N ILE A 177 0.39 -1.08 -10.92
CA ILE A 177 1.77 -0.60 -11.01
C ILE A 177 2.10 -0.24 -12.47
N LEU A 178 3.10 0.60 -12.69
CA LEU A 178 3.50 0.91 -14.07
C LEU A 178 4.39 -0.20 -14.65
N ILE A 179 5.51 -0.52 -14.02
CA ILE A 179 6.48 -1.52 -14.48
C ILE A 179 6.77 -2.55 -13.39
N TRP A 180 6.44 -3.78 -13.69
CA TRP A 180 6.78 -4.96 -12.89
C TRP A 180 7.05 -6.17 -13.78
N GLY A 181 8.15 -6.84 -13.55
CA GLY A 181 8.53 -8.01 -14.34
C GLY A 181 7.48 -9.11 -14.40
N ASN A 182 6.70 -9.23 -13.32
CA ASN A 182 5.65 -10.25 -13.19
C ASN A 182 4.37 -9.94 -13.98
N ALA A 183 4.11 -8.68 -14.29
CA ALA A 183 2.89 -8.23 -14.98
C ALA A 183 3.13 -7.72 -16.40
N LYS A 184 4.34 -7.91 -16.96
CA LYS A 184 4.60 -7.51 -18.35
C LYS A 184 3.87 -8.42 -19.34
N PRO A 185 3.34 -7.88 -20.44
CA PRO A 185 2.65 -8.66 -21.43
C PRO A 185 3.59 -9.61 -22.19
N TYR A 186 3.12 -10.83 -22.46
CA TYR A 186 3.88 -11.81 -23.27
C TYR A 186 3.99 -11.40 -24.74
N TRP A 187 3.02 -10.63 -25.29
CA TRP A 187 3.06 -10.16 -26.67
C TRP A 187 4.28 -9.29 -26.98
N ILE A 188 4.99 -8.77 -25.98
CA ILE A 188 6.26 -8.04 -26.17
C ILE A 188 7.26 -8.94 -26.92
N TYR A 189 7.34 -10.22 -26.58
CA TYR A 189 8.25 -11.17 -27.24
C TYR A 189 7.76 -11.55 -28.63
N ASP A 190 6.46 -11.72 -28.81
CA ASP A 190 5.88 -12.14 -30.09
C ASP A 190 5.95 -11.04 -31.15
N TRP A 191 5.70 -9.80 -30.77
CA TRP A 191 5.54 -8.67 -31.69
C TRP A 191 6.81 -7.84 -31.89
N TYR A 192 7.68 -7.79 -30.88
CA TYR A 192 8.82 -6.88 -30.87
C TYR A 192 10.19 -7.56 -30.86
N CYS A 193 10.22 -8.89 -30.89
CA CYS A 193 11.43 -9.67 -31.08
C CYS A 193 11.48 -10.21 -32.52
N PRO A 194 12.46 -9.81 -33.36
CA PRO A 194 12.61 -10.33 -34.70
C PRO A 194 12.84 -11.84 -34.72
N GLU A 195 12.38 -12.53 -35.77
CA GLU A 195 12.50 -13.99 -35.89
C GLU A 195 13.95 -14.50 -35.76
N GLY A 196 14.93 -13.75 -36.29
CA GLY A 196 16.34 -14.09 -36.13
C GLY A 196 16.82 -14.07 -34.67
N GLU A 197 16.30 -13.14 -33.85
CA GLU A 197 16.62 -13.02 -32.45
C GLU A 197 15.79 -13.98 -31.59
N LYS A 198 14.55 -14.30 -32.00
CA LYS A 198 13.71 -15.32 -31.35
C LYS A 198 14.39 -16.69 -31.31
N ARG A 199 15.09 -17.07 -32.36
CA ARG A 199 15.84 -18.34 -32.42
C ARG A 199 16.86 -18.46 -31.31
N LEU A 200 17.53 -17.36 -30.95
CA LEU A 200 18.44 -17.35 -29.81
C LEU A 200 17.72 -17.72 -28.50
N PHE A 201 16.53 -17.18 -28.30
CA PHE A 201 15.75 -17.48 -27.08
C PHE A 201 15.25 -18.92 -27.08
N ASP A 202 14.85 -19.47 -28.23
CA ASP A 202 14.44 -20.87 -28.38
C ASP A 202 15.60 -21.82 -28.12
N GLU A 203 16.78 -21.54 -28.68
CA GLU A 203 17.99 -22.34 -28.48
C GLU A 203 18.45 -22.36 -27.02
N ILE A 204 18.21 -21.28 -26.32
CA ILE A 204 18.54 -21.17 -24.89
C ILE A 204 17.45 -21.80 -24.03
N GLY A 205 16.32 -22.15 -24.60
CA GLY A 205 15.15 -22.64 -23.88
C GLY A 205 14.48 -21.57 -23.04
N ILE A 206 14.50 -20.29 -23.47
CA ILE A 206 13.78 -19.20 -22.82
C ILE A 206 12.30 -19.27 -23.18
N PRO A 207 11.34 -19.53 -22.26
CA PRO A 207 9.92 -19.42 -22.56
C PRO A 207 9.62 -17.99 -22.99
N ARG A 208 8.99 -17.90 -24.15
CA ARG A 208 8.54 -16.61 -24.69
C ARG A 208 7.50 -15.95 -23.78
N HIS A 209 6.86 -16.73 -22.94
CA HIS A 209 5.75 -16.34 -22.06
C HIS A 209 6.18 -16.44 -20.60
N SER A 210 6.71 -15.39 -20.03
CA SER A 210 7.13 -15.33 -18.64
C SER A 210 6.29 -14.33 -17.85
N SER A 211 4.97 -14.42 -17.91
CA SER A 211 4.14 -13.72 -16.93
C SER A 211 3.75 -14.67 -15.81
N SER A 212 3.75 -14.23 -14.57
CA SER A 212 3.28 -15.03 -13.44
C SER A 212 1.78 -15.21 -13.45
N TYR A 213 1.09 -14.42 -14.21
CA TYR A 213 -0.34 -14.49 -14.49
C TYR A 213 -0.60 -15.17 -15.83
N GLY A 214 0.34 -16.01 -16.29
CA GLY A 214 0.16 -16.79 -17.52
C GLY A 214 -1.09 -17.61 -17.45
N TRP A 215 -2.04 -17.26 -18.25
CA TRP A 215 -3.28 -17.96 -18.51
C TRP A 215 -3.07 -19.17 -19.43
N GLU A 216 -1.88 -19.72 -19.42
CA GLU A 216 -1.65 -21.02 -19.96
C GLU A 216 -2.32 -22.08 -19.06
N PRO A 217 -2.84 -23.19 -19.61
CA PRO A 217 -3.63 -24.18 -18.86
C PRO A 217 -2.91 -24.88 -17.71
N CYS A 218 -1.71 -24.50 -17.37
CA CYS A 218 -0.82 -25.20 -16.46
C CYS A 218 -0.85 -24.72 -14.99
N GLY A 219 -1.78 -23.87 -14.60
CA GLY A 219 -2.02 -23.50 -13.20
C GLY A 219 -1.01 -22.54 -12.57
N GLN A 220 -1.48 -21.79 -11.60
CA GLN A 220 -0.85 -20.61 -10.99
C GLN A 220 0.46 -20.86 -10.20
N ASN A 221 0.81 -22.09 -9.88
CA ASN A 221 2.04 -22.46 -9.15
C ASN A 221 3.26 -22.70 -10.05
N TRP A 222 3.08 -22.57 -11.32
CA TRP A 222 4.06 -22.87 -12.36
C TRP A 222 5.29 -21.93 -12.33
N HIS A 223 5.10 -20.67 -12.01
CA HIS A 223 6.10 -19.63 -12.18
C HIS A 223 7.31 -19.71 -11.26
N ARG A 224 7.08 -19.83 -9.95
CA ARG A 224 8.20 -19.79 -8.98
C ARG A 224 9.19 -20.94 -9.18
N GLY A 225 8.68 -22.14 -9.44
CA GLY A 225 9.53 -23.32 -9.70
C GLY A 225 10.22 -23.27 -11.06
N TYR A 226 9.51 -22.83 -12.07
CA TYR A 226 9.98 -22.81 -13.46
C TYR A 226 11.00 -21.70 -13.70
N MET A 227 10.74 -20.50 -13.25
CA MET A 227 11.66 -19.37 -13.37
C MET A 227 12.97 -19.63 -12.62
N GLY A 228 12.92 -20.27 -11.45
CA GLY A 228 14.13 -20.67 -10.74
C GLY A 228 14.97 -21.70 -11.49
N LYS A 229 14.36 -22.70 -12.12
CA LYS A 229 15.03 -23.68 -12.98
C LYS A 229 15.66 -23.02 -14.21
N TRP A 230 14.98 -22.08 -14.79
CA TRP A 230 15.31 -21.27 -15.95
C TRP A 230 16.47 -20.34 -15.71
N ALA A 231 16.41 -19.54 -14.64
CA ALA A 231 17.49 -18.70 -14.19
C ALA A 231 18.77 -19.53 -13.96
N ARG A 232 18.61 -20.75 -13.47
CA ARG A 232 19.72 -21.67 -13.26
C ARG A 232 20.26 -22.20 -14.59
N ALA A 233 19.41 -22.66 -15.51
CA ALA A 233 19.80 -23.13 -16.83
C ALA A 233 20.49 -22.05 -17.65
N TRP A 234 19.94 -20.82 -17.63
CA TRP A 234 20.55 -19.66 -18.27
C TRP A 234 21.93 -19.34 -17.69
N ARG A 235 22.07 -19.25 -16.37
CA ARG A 235 23.35 -18.99 -15.70
C ARG A 235 24.39 -20.07 -15.98
N MET A 236 23.98 -21.31 -16.10
CA MET A 236 24.90 -22.41 -16.43
C MET A 236 25.39 -22.32 -17.88
N ARG A 237 24.53 -21.98 -18.83
CA ARG A 237 24.86 -21.93 -20.26
C ARG A 237 25.70 -20.69 -20.65
N TYR A 238 25.47 -19.57 -19.97
CA TYR A 238 26.12 -18.28 -20.27
C TYR A 238 27.15 -17.84 -19.23
N LYS A 239 27.60 -18.76 -18.39
CA LYS A 239 28.66 -18.49 -17.42
C LYS A 239 29.92 -18.02 -18.16
N GLY A 240 30.29 -16.77 -17.91
CA GLY A 240 31.50 -16.14 -18.52
C GLY A 240 31.23 -15.26 -19.75
N LEU A 241 29.99 -15.05 -20.16
CA LEU A 241 29.67 -14.06 -21.19
C LEU A 241 29.79 -12.62 -20.63
N GLU A 242 30.17 -11.72 -21.51
CA GLU A 242 30.33 -10.29 -21.16
C GLU A 242 29.01 -9.61 -20.82
N GLU A 243 29.10 -8.49 -20.10
CA GLU A 243 27.97 -7.75 -19.50
C GLU A 243 26.82 -7.38 -20.47
N ARG A 244 27.05 -7.33 -21.76
CA ARG A 244 26.06 -6.97 -22.79
C ARG A 244 25.89 -8.05 -23.87
N ALA A 245 26.13 -9.30 -23.52
CA ALA A 245 26.03 -10.37 -24.49
C ALA A 245 24.65 -10.46 -25.12
N LEU A 246 23.58 -10.31 -24.34
CA LEU A 246 22.22 -10.33 -24.88
C LEU A 246 21.92 -9.10 -25.75
N GLU A 247 22.32 -7.92 -25.36
CA GLU A 247 22.16 -6.69 -26.19
C GLU A 247 22.90 -6.79 -27.51
N ARG A 248 24.05 -7.49 -27.56
CA ARG A 248 24.77 -7.74 -28.79
C ARG A 248 24.15 -8.85 -29.64
N ALA A 249 23.64 -9.88 -29.00
CA ALA A 249 23.01 -11.01 -29.68
C ALA A 249 21.57 -10.72 -30.16
N ALA A 250 20.85 -9.86 -29.43
CA ALA A 250 19.46 -9.47 -29.72
C ALA A 250 19.29 -7.92 -29.60
N PRO A 251 19.99 -7.13 -30.41
CA PRO A 251 20.01 -5.66 -30.26
C PRO A 251 18.66 -5.01 -30.57
N VAL A 252 17.89 -5.55 -31.51
CA VAL A 252 16.57 -4.99 -31.87
C VAL A 252 15.57 -5.26 -30.77
N PHE A 253 15.58 -6.46 -30.18
CA PHE A 253 14.75 -6.78 -29.03
C PHE A 253 15.09 -5.88 -27.83
N ALA A 254 16.38 -5.71 -27.53
CA ALA A 254 16.84 -4.86 -26.45
C ALA A 254 16.35 -3.41 -26.59
N GLN A 255 16.50 -2.84 -27.79
CA GLN A 255 16.02 -1.49 -28.08
C GLN A 255 14.49 -1.39 -27.97
N ASN A 256 13.78 -2.36 -28.52
CA ASN A 256 12.32 -2.40 -28.47
C ASN A 256 11.80 -2.51 -27.02
N MET A 257 12.41 -3.31 -26.17
CA MET A 257 12.02 -3.42 -24.75
C MET A 257 12.05 -2.05 -24.05
N ARG A 258 13.13 -1.29 -24.22
CA ARG A 258 13.25 0.06 -23.64
C ARG A 258 12.18 0.99 -24.17
N ARG A 259 11.97 1.01 -25.50
CA ARG A 259 10.96 1.84 -26.16
C ARG A 259 9.55 1.52 -25.68
N ILE A 260 9.23 0.24 -25.51
CA ILE A 260 7.89 -0.22 -25.11
C ILE A 260 7.64 0.11 -23.64
N PHE A 261 8.64 -0.03 -22.76
CA PHE A 261 8.51 0.36 -21.36
C PHE A 261 8.26 1.88 -21.22
N ARG A 262 9.02 2.69 -21.94
CA ARG A 262 8.78 4.14 -22.00
C ARG A 262 7.37 4.46 -22.52
N LYS A 263 6.95 3.79 -23.60
CA LYS A 263 5.60 3.96 -24.14
C LYS A 263 4.54 3.61 -23.11
N ARG A 264 4.67 2.51 -22.38
CA ARG A 264 3.74 2.11 -21.31
C ARG A 264 3.59 3.20 -20.25
N VAL A 265 4.67 3.76 -19.79
CA VAL A 265 4.66 4.85 -18.80
C VAL A 265 3.97 6.09 -19.38
N ALA A 266 4.30 6.47 -20.61
CA ALA A 266 3.70 7.62 -21.28
C ALA A 266 2.18 7.47 -21.52
N ASP A 267 1.73 6.31 -22.00
CA ASP A 267 0.31 6.04 -22.28
C ASP A 267 -0.54 6.14 -20.99
N VAL A 268 -0.01 5.63 -19.87
CA VAL A 268 -0.69 5.73 -18.56
C VAL A 268 -0.63 7.17 -18.03
N ALA A 269 0.49 7.85 -18.19
CA ALA A 269 0.66 9.25 -17.77
C ALA A 269 -0.30 10.17 -18.52
N GLU A 270 -0.43 10.02 -19.83
CA GLU A 270 -1.36 10.78 -20.66
C GLU A 270 -2.81 10.65 -20.16
N ARG A 271 -3.23 9.44 -19.81
CA ARG A 271 -4.62 9.17 -19.42
C ARG A 271 -4.92 9.48 -17.95
N TYR A 272 -3.99 9.16 -17.05
CA TYR A 272 -4.25 9.14 -15.61
C TYR A 272 -3.29 9.98 -14.77
N GLY A 273 -2.23 10.53 -15.35
CA GLY A 273 -1.22 11.27 -14.61
C GLY A 273 -1.77 12.44 -13.79
N ALA A 274 -2.81 13.12 -14.31
CA ALA A 274 -3.43 14.26 -13.64
C ALA A 274 -4.52 13.88 -12.64
N VAL A 275 -4.95 12.61 -12.58
CA VAL A 275 -6.10 12.18 -11.78
C VAL A 275 -5.77 11.15 -10.70
N VAL A 276 -4.60 10.52 -10.78
CA VAL A 276 -4.08 9.57 -9.80
C VAL A 276 -3.01 10.27 -8.97
N ASP A 277 -3.16 10.29 -7.65
CA ASP A 277 -2.34 11.09 -6.74
C ASP A 277 -0.91 10.56 -6.59
N SER A 278 -0.75 9.24 -6.71
CA SER A 278 0.57 8.59 -6.55
C SER A 278 0.66 7.27 -7.32
N TRP A 279 1.90 6.85 -7.62
CA TRP A 279 2.19 5.68 -8.43
C TRP A 279 3.31 4.85 -7.86
N ASP A 280 3.12 3.53 -7.79
CA ASP A 280 4.23 2.59 -7.81
C ASP A 280 4.78 2.52 -9.24
N VAL A 281 5.89 3.22 -9.49
CA VAL A 281 6.52 3.22 -10.82
C VAL A 281 7.16 1.86 -11.09
N VAL A 282 7.82 1.31 -10.07
CA VAL A 282 8.49 0.01 -10.12
C VAL A 282 8.16 -0.81 -8.88
N ASN A 283 7.93 -2.10 -9.08
CA ASN A 283 7.64 -3.05 -8.01
C ASN A 283 8.67 -4.19 -7.97
N GLU A 284 9.09 -4.57 -6.75
CA GLU A 284 9.88 -5.79 -6.45
C GLU A 284 11.15 -5.91 -7.29
N SER A 285 11.95 -4.88 -7.29
CA SER A 285 13.15 -4.78 -8.13
C SER A 285 14.48 -4.77 -7.36
N ALA A 286 14.45 -4.79 -6.03
CA ALA A 286 15.66 -4.68 -5.21
C ALA A 286 16.65 -5.82 -5.48
N ASP A 287 16.15 -7.05 -5.57
CA ASP A 287 16.99 -8.22 -5.88
C ASP A 287 17.55 -8.17 -7.30
N ASP A 288 16.76 -7.68 -8.27
CA ASP A 288 17.18 -7.51 -9.66
C ASP A 288 18.26 -6.44 -9.77
N TRP A 289 18.08 -5.31 -9.07
CA TRP A 289 19.02 -4.20 -9.05
C TRP A 289 20.39 -4.62 -8.46
N VAL A 290 20.37 -5.37 -7.36
CA VAL A 290 21.60 -5.89 -6.75
C VAL A 290 22.33 -6.84 -7.70
N ARG A 291 21.59 -7.70 -8.41
CA ARG A 291 22.18 -8.59 -9.43
C ARG A 291 22.77 -7.80 -10.58
N TYR A 292 22.06 -6.80 -11.07
CA TYR A 292 22.55 -5.90 -12.12
C TYR A 292 23.84 -5.19 -11.70
N ARG A 293 23.88 -4.58 -10.51
CA ARG A 293 25.05 -3.85 -10.00
C ARG A 293 26.26 -4.75 -9.71
N LYS A 294 26.02 -5.98 -9.30
CA LYS A 294 27.09 -6.97 -9.02
C LYS A 294 27.53 -7.75 -10.26
N SER A 295 26.75 -7.72 -11.34
CA SER A 295 27.06 -8.49 -12.55
C SER A 295 28.18 -7.83 -13.33
N ARG A 296 29.33 -8.49 -13.39
CA ARG A 296 30.42 -8.16 -14.33
C ARG A 296 30.31 -8.90 -15.65
N THR A 297 29.32 -9.80 -15.79
CA THR A 297 29.24 -10.77 -16.90
C THR A 297 28.01 -10.63 -17.76
N GLY A 298 27.13 -9.67 -17.51
CA GLY A 298 25.89 -9.41 -18.27
C GLY A 298 24.77 -10.41 -18.08
N LEU A 299 24.97 -11.49 -17.35
CA LEU A 299 23.93 -12.48 -17.07
C LEU A 299 22.84 -11.95 -16.13
N GLY A 300 23.15 -11.00 -15.27
CA GLY A 300 22.20 -10.28 -14.44
C GLY A 300 21.56 -9.07 -15.15
N TYR A 301 22.10 -8.66 -16.27
CA TYR A 301 21.68 -7.44 -16.96
C TYR A 301 20.28 -7.54 -17.59
N TRP A 302 19.92 -8.75 -18.06
CA TRP A 302 18.65 -9.00 -18.75
C TRP A 302 17.74 -9.99 -18.00
N PHE A 303 18.07 -10.28 -16.75
CA PHE A 303 17.37 -11.33 -16.03
C PHE A 303 16.81 -10.81 -14.71
N SER A 304 15.51 -10.63 -14.64
CA SER A 304 14.79 -10.45 -13.39
C SER A 304 14.36 -11.79 -12.78
N GLY A 305 13.90 -11.74 -11.54
CA GLY A 305 13.21 -12.88 -10.92
C GLY A 305 11.99 -13.34 -11.71
N TYR A 306 11.46 -12.49 -12.57
CA TYR A 306 10.22 -12.66 -13.35
C TYR A 306 10.45 -12.75 -14.87
N GLY A 307 11.63 -13.06 -15.33
CA GLY A 307 11.95 -13.24 -16.74
C GLY A 307 12.87 -12.19 -17.34
N LEU A 308 12.89 -12.11 -18.67
CA LEU A 308 13.75 -11.15 -19.37
C LEU A 308 13.28 -9.72 -19.15
N MET A 309 14.15 -8.93 -18.55
CA MET A 309 14.00 -7.49 -18.39
C MET A 309 15.38 -6.83 -18.46
N PRO A 310 15.51 -5.63 -19.05
CA PRO A 310 16.76 -4.88 -18.94
C PRO A 310 17.14 -4.71 -17.47
N GLY A 311 18.38 -5.02 -17.09
CA GLY A 311 18.77 -4.97 -15.67
C GLY A 311 18.66 -3.58 -15.03
N ASP A 312 18.73 -2.54 -15.84
CA ASP A 312 18.57 -1.13 -15.47
C ASP A 312 17.11 -0.63 -15.61
N TYR A 313 16.15 -1.54 -15.80
CA TYR A 313 14.75 -1.15 -16.01
C TYR A 313 14.16 -0.28 -14.88
N PRO A 314 14.56 -0.45 -13.59
CA PRO A 314 14.02 0.42 -12.54
C PRO A 314 14.44 1.88 -12.71
N LEU A 315 15.68 2.12 -13.13
CA LEU A 315 16.17 3.47 -13.39
C LEU A 315 15.41 4.12 -14.54
N HIS A 316 15.32 3.43 -15.68
CA HIS A 316 14.66 3.98 -16.86
C HIS A 316 13.16 4.21 -16.63
N ALA A 317 12.47 3.32 -15.95
CA ALA A 317 11.06 3.50 -15.60
C ALA A 317 10.83 4.75 -14.75
N LEU A 318 11.67 5.00 -13.75
CA LEU A 318 11.58 6.18 -12.89
C LEU A 318 11.97 7.49 -13.65
N LEU A 319 12.95 7.43 -14.54
CA LEU A 319 13.31 8.59 -15.39
C LEU A 319 12.17 8.91 -16.37
N ASP A 320 11.59 7.91 -17.01
CA ASP A 320 10.46 8.07 -17.92
C ASP A 320 9.23 8.62 -17.18
N ALA A 321 8.94 8.11 -15.98
CA ALA A 321 7.86 8.62 -15.15
C ALA A 321 8.11 10.07 -14.69
N LYS A 322 9.35 10.42 -14.34
CA LYS A 322 9.73 11.79 -13.99
C LYS A 322 9.50 12.76 -15.16
N GLU A 323 9.75 12.31 -16.39
CA GLU A 323 9.58 13.14 -17.59
C GLU A 323 8.10 13.28 -17.99
N THR A 324 7.29 12.23 -17.80
CA THR A 324 5.94 12.17 -18.37
C THR A 324 4.83 12.45 -17.36
N MET A 325 5.03 12.14 -16.07
CA MET A 325 4.03 12.39 -15.05
C MET A 325 4.07 13.84 -14.57
N PRO A 326 2.92 14.46 -14.25
CA PRO A 326 2.88 15.80 -13.69
C PRO A 326 3.58 15.84 -12.31
N GLU A 327 4.09 17.01 -11.92
CA GLU A 327 4.75 17.19 -10.63
C GLU A 327 3.85 16.90 -9.43
N THR A 328 2.53 17.06 -9.60
CA THR A 328 1.53 16.78 -8.57
C THR A 328 1.41 15.29 -8.25
N ALA A 329 1.61 14.42 -9.24
CA ALA A 329 1.62 12.97 -9.02
C ALA A 329 2.90 12.55 -8.29
N LYS A 330 2.76 11.80 -7.19
CA LYS A 330 3.88 11.29 -6.40
C LYS A 330 4.39 9.97 -6.96
N LEU A 331 5.70 9.82 -7.08
CA LEU A 331 6.35 8.64 -7.64
C LEU A 331 6.98 7.80 -6.53
N ALA A 332 6.73 6.52 -6.55
CA ALA A 332 7.26 5.56 -5.58
C ALA A 332 7.98 4.39 -6.26
N ILE A 333 8.81 3.74 -5.47
CA ILE A 333 9.32 2.40 -5.68
C ILE A 333 8.85 1.52 -4.53
N ASN A 334 8.37 0.31 -4.83
CA ASN A 334 7.74 -0.60 -3.87
C ASN A 334 8.44 -1.95 -3.83
N ASP A 335 8.70 -2.50 -2.64
CA ASP A 335 9.37 -3.79 -2.52
C ASP A 335 9.02 -4.52 -1.22
N TYR A 336 9.11 -5.87 -1.24
CA TYR A 336 9.06 -6.73 -0.06
C TYR A 336 10.44 -6.92 0.59
N ASN A 337 11.53 -6.68 -0.14
CA ASN A 337 12.90 -6.81 0.37
C ASN A 337 13.29 -5.59 1.20
N ILE A 338 12.69 -5.45 2.39
CA ILE A 338 12.97 -4.33 3.31
C ILE A 338 14.32 -4.54 3.98
N SER A 339 15.39 -4.33 3.22
CA SER A 339 16.77 -4.59 3.60
C SER A 339 17.72 -3.47 3.19
N LYS A 340 18.99 -3.64 3.53
CA LYS A 340 20.07 -2.74 3.07
C LYS A 340 20.20 -2.71 1.54
N ASP A 341 19.81 -3.77 0.85
CA ASP A 341 19.86 -3.85 -0.61
C ASP A 341 18.83 -2.90 -1.21
N PHE A 342 17.58 -2.88 -0.69
CA PHE A 342 16.56 -1.93 -1.13
C PHE A 342 16.93 -0.48 -0.78
N LEU A 343 17.44 -0.23 0.43
CA LEU A 343 17.98 1.08 0.79
C LEU A 343 19.07 1.55 -0.20
N SER A 344 19.97 0.65 -0.58
CA SER A 344 21.03 0.95 -1.56
C SER A 344 20.46 1.24 -2.93
N GLN A 345 19.48 0.46 -3.39
CA GLN A 345 18.82 0.67 -4.65
C GLN A 345 18.18 2.08 -4.73
N VAL A 346 17.40 2.47 -3.72
CA VAL A 346 16.78 3.80 -3.69
C VAL A 346 17.82 4.91 -3.84
N ARG A 347 18.91 4.83 -3.08
CA ARG A 347 20.00 5.81 -3.13
C ARG A 347 20.73 5.83 -4.47
N ASP A 348 20.99 4.67 -5.05
CA ASP A 348 21.65 4.56 -6.35
C ASP A 348 20.79 5.19 -7.43
N LEU A 349 19.49 4.89 -7.45
CA LEU A 349 18.52 5.43 -8.42
C LEU A 349 18.40 6.95 -8.31
N GLU A 350 18.31 7.50 -7.10
CA GLU A 350 18.28 8.95 -6.88
C GLU A 350 19.58 9.63 -7.33
N LYS A 351 20.74 9.01 -7.06
CA LYS A 351 22.03 9.52 -7.53
C LYS A 351 22.14 9.58 -9.05
N GLU A 352 21.46 8.67 -9.74
CA GLU A 352 21.36 8.63 -11.20
C GLU A 352 20.22 9.51 -11.76
N GLY A 353 19.57 10.31 -10.91
CA GLY A 353 18.61 11.34 -11.31
C GLY A 353 17.14 10.92 -11.25
N ALA A 354 16.83 9.72 -10.77
CA ALA A 354 15.44 9.29 -10.56
C ALA A 354 14.73 10.18 -9.53
N ARG A 355 13.43 10.40 -9.74
CA ARG A 355 12.54 11.03 -8.77
C ARG A 355 11.84 9.95 -7.98
N ILE A 356 12.04 9.94 -6.67
CA ILE A 356 11.35 9.06 -5.73
C ILE A 356 10.79 9.94 -4.62
N ASP A 357 9.46 10.09 -4.57
CA ASP A 357 8.80 10.95 -3.59
C ASP A 357 8.54 10.20 -2.27
N PHE A 358 8.32 8.88 -2.31
CA PHE A 358 8.20 8.01 -1.15
C PHE A 358 8.58 6.57 -1.50
N VAL A 359 8.77 5.74 -0.46
CA VAL A 359 9.18 4.34 -0.59
C VAL A 359 8.08 3.43 -0.05
N GLY A 360 7.61 2.50 -0.89
CA GLY A 360 6.67 1.45 -0.51
C GLY A 360 7.40 0.26 0.13
N CYS A 361 6.87 -0.19 1.25
CA CYS A 361 7.38 -1.31 2.04
C CYS A 361 6.26 -2.34 2.23
N GLN A 362 6.35 -3.48 1.53
CA GLN A 362 5.39 -4.58 1.71
C GLN A 362 5.69 -5.31 3.02
N MET A 363 4.69 -5.44 3.87
CA MET A 363 4.85 -6.08 5.19
C MET A 363 3.78 -7.17 5.41
N HIS A 364 3.77 -8.15 4.52
CA HIS A 364 2.82 -9.27 4.57
C HIS A 364 3.16 -10.32 5.63
N ILE A 365 2.13 -10.83 6.28
CA ILE A 365 2.12 -12.07 7.05
C ILE A 365 1.16 -13.04 6.33
N PHE A 366 1.66 -13.68 5.27
CA PHE A 366 0.86 -14.62 4.47
C PHE A 366 0.64 -15.97 5.14
N SER A 367 1.58 -16.38 5.99
CA SER A 367 1.51 -17.69 6.62
C SER A 367 0.60 -17.67 7.85
N THR A 368 -0.43 -18.51 7.84
CA THR A 368 -1.30 -18.76 9.00
C THR A 368 -0.50 -19.28 10.19
N ASN A 369 0.55 -20.10 9.92
CA ASN A 369 1.47 -20.58 10.94
C ASN A 369 2.29 -19.44 11.56
N ASP A 370 2.70 -18.43 10.77
CA ASP A 370 3.43 -17.28 11.31
C ASP A 370 2.55 -16.44 12.23
N SER A 371 1.28 -16.25 11.90
CA SER A 371 0.33 -15.59 12.81
C SER A 371 0.14 -16.39 14.11
N MET A 372 0.09 -17.72 14.03
CA MET A 372 0.07 -18.58 15.22
C MET A 372 1.38 -18.47 16.02
N ARG A 373 2.55 -18.46 15.38
CA ARG A 373 3.85 -18.28 16.06
C ARG A 373 3.93 -16.92 16.75
N LEU A 374 3.48 -15.85 16.07
CA LEU A 374 3.40 -14.52 16.67
C LEU A 374 2.52 -14.50 17.91
N SER A 375 1.34 -15.12 17.87
CA SER A 375 0.42 -15.18 19.02
C SER A 375 1.02 -15.89 20.24
N ARG A 376 2.06 -16.71 20.03
CA ARG A 376 2.83 -17.42 21.05
C ARG A 376 4.12 -16.70 21.46
N GLY A 377 4.34 -15.46 20.97
CA GLY A 377 5.46 -14.62 21.35
C GLY A 377 6.72 -14.81 20.50
N ALA A 378 6.64 -15.44 19.32
CA ALA A 378 7.77 -15.49 18.39
C ALA A 378 8.14 -14.08 17.93
N THR A 379 9.45 -13.76 17.88
CA THR A 379 9.99 -12.46 17.46
C THR A 379 10.78 -12.54 16.15
N ASP A 380 10.92 -13.72 15.60
CA ASP A 380 11.70 -14.02 14.39
C ASP A 380 10.84 -14.13 13.12
N VAL A 381 9.60 -13.62 13.16
CA VAL A 381 8.69 -13.63 12.02
C VAL A 381 8.91 -12.38 11.17
N ASN A 382 9.60 -12.55 10.05
CA ASN A 382 9.84 -11.50 9.05
C ASN A 382 10.16 -10.11 9.67
N TRP A 383 9.42 -9.08 9.21
CA TRP A 383 9.62 -7.67 9.58
C TRP A 383 8.73 -7.21 10.75
N VAL A 384 7.90 -8.09 11.28
CA VAL A 384 6.80 -7.75 12.21
C VAL A 384 6.81 -8.56 13.50
N GLY A 385 7.87 -9.29 13.78
CA GLY A 385 7.97 -10.19 14.94
C GLY A 385 7.89 -9.48 16.29
N SER A 386 8.24 -8.21 16.37
CA SER A 386 8.15 -7.40 17.60
C SER A 386 8.07 -5.91 17.28
N PRO A 387 7.64 -5.04 18.23
CA PRO A 387 7.70 -3.59 18.07
C PRO A 387 9.10 -3.09 17.71
N GLU A 388 10.12 -3.68 18.32
CA GLU A 388 11.52 -3.34 18.06
C GLU A 388 11.93 -3.71 16.62
N THR A 389 11.57 -4.90 16.14
CA THR A 389 11.87 -5.33 14.77
C THR A 389 11.19 -4.41 13.75
N ILE A 390 9.92 -4.07 13.97
CA ILE A 390 9.18 -3.13 13.13
C ILE A 390 9.91 -1.79 13.07
N ARG A 391 10.24 -1.23 14.22
CA ARG A 391 10.94 0.06 14.32
C ARG A 391 12.28 0.03 13.60
N GLN A 392 13.12 -0.98 13.86
CA GLN A 392 14.42 -1.12 13.21
C GLN A 392 14.34 -1.18 11.69
N ARG A 393 13.32 -1.85 11.14
CA ARG A 393 13.11 -1.93 9.68
C ARG A 393 12.69 -0.58 9.10
N LEU A 394 11.74 0.09 9.74
CA LEU A 394 11.31 1.42 9.32
C LEU A 394 12.43 2.46 9.48
N ASP A 395 13.19 2.44 10.59
CA ASP A 395 14.35 3.30 10.81
C ASP A 395 15.45 3.08 9.75
N MET A 396 15.65 1.84 9.33
CA MET A 396 16.59 1.53 8.26
C MET A 396 16.14 2.15 6.93
N MET A 397 14.86 1.99 6.55
CA MET A 397 14.34 2.57 5.31
C MET A 397 14.20 4.10 5.40
N ALA A 398 13.95 4.64 6.57
CA ALA A 398 13.92 6.09 6.81
C ALA A 398 15.26 6.79 6.49
N LYS A 399 16.37 6.04 6.43
CA LYS A 399 17.69 6.53 5.97
C LYS A 399 17.72 6.90 4.48
N THR A 400 16.69 6.57 3.71
CA THR A 400 16.48 7.14 2.36
C THR A 400 16.19 8.64 2.42
N GLY A 401 15.73 9.17 3.57
CA GLY A 401 15.22 10.53 3.72
C GLY A 401 13.77 10.70 3.26
N ARG A 402 13.18 9.69 2.63
CA ARG A 402 11.83 9.74 2.05
C ARG A 402 10.77 9.29 3.06
N PRO A 403 9.50 9.76 2.89
CA PRO A 403 8.37 9.14 3.57
C PRO A 403 8.26 7.65 3.23
N LEU A 404 7.71 6.86 4.14
CA LEU A 404 7.53 5.43 3.98
C LEU A 404 6.03 5.10 3.91
N HIS A 405 5.62 4.32 2.94
CA HIS A 405 4.29 3.75 2.85
C HIS A 405 4.38 2.25 3.18
N VAL A 406 3.71 1.79 4.23
CA VAL A 406 3.49 0.35 4.43
C VAL A 406 2.45 -0.07 3.40
N SER A 407 2.91 -0.32 2.19
CA SER A 407 2.14 -0.29 0.95
C SER A 407 1.27 -1.51 0.72
N GLU A 408 1.65 -2.65 1.31
CA GLU A 408 0.93 -3.91 1.15
C GLU A 408 0.97 -4.68 2.47
N VAL A 409 -0.20 -4.83 3.08
CA VAL A 409 -0.37 -5.52 4.35
C VAL A 409 -1.35 -6.68 4.20
N THR A 410 -0.88 -7.87 4.53
CA THR A 410 -1.71 -9.04 4.76
C THR A 410 -1.38 -9.58 6.14
N ILE A 411 -2.37 -9.74 6.98
CA ILE A 411 -2.25 -10.41 8.27
C ILE A 411 -3.26 -11.56 8.27
N ALA A 412 -2.78 -12.77 7.99
CA ALA A 412 -3.64 -13.94 7.95
C ALA A 412 -4.12 -14.32 9.36
N ALA A 413 -5.38 -14.72 9.53
CA ALA A 413 -5.82 -15.42 10.71
C ALA A 413 -5.17 -16.82 10.76
N PRO A 414 -4.85 -17.39 11.92
CA PRO A 414 -4.36 -18.77 12.02
C PRO A 414 -5.32 -19.82 11.44
N GLY A 415 -6.62 -19.55 11.48
CA GLY A 415 -7.71 -20.41 11.00
C GLY A 415 -9.00 -19.63 10.79
N VAL A 416 -10.12 -20.37 10.68
CA VAL A 416 -11.46 -19.81 10.44
C VAL A 416 -12.31 -19.67 11.70
N ASP A 417 -11.86 -20.24 12.82
CA ASP A 417 -12.55 -20.20 14.10
C ASP A 417 -12.45 -18.84 14.79
N ASP A 418 -13.26 -18.61 15.81
CA ASP A 418 -13.36 -17.33 16.51
C ASP A 418 -12.05 -16.94 17.22
N VAL A 419 -11.32 -17.90 17.79
CA VAL A 419 -10.03 -17.65 18.44
C VAL A 419 -9.02 -17.18 17.41
N SER A 420 -8.96 -17.82 16.25
CA SER A 420 -8.10 -17.44 15.13
C SER A 420 -8.41 -16.03 14.60
N ARG A 421 -9.69 -15.67 14.49
CA ARG A 421 -10.14 -14.33 14.09
C ARG A 421 -9.76 -13.26 15.13
N GLN A 422 -9.84 -13.59 16.43
CA GLN A 422 -9.40 -12.69 17.51
C GLN A 422 -7.89 -12.51 17.51
N ILE A 423 -7.10 -13.57 17.29
CA ILE A 423 -5.65 -13.48 17.12
C ILE A 423 -5.31 -12.50 15.97
N GLN A 424 -5.96 -12.64 14.81
CA GLN A 424 -5.79 -11.71 13.70
C GLN A 424 -6.06 -10.25 14.12
N ALA A 425 -7.13 -10.01 14.84
CA ALA A 425 -7.52 -8.67 15.30
C ALA A 425 -6.49 -8.06 16.26
N ILE A 426 -6.01 -8.84 17.25
CA ILE A 426 -5.01 -8.37 18.22
C ILE A 426 -3.67 -8.09 17.54
N LEU A 427 -3.19 -9.00 16.67
CA LEU A 427 -1.97 -8.79 15.88
C LEU A 427 -2.09 -7.52 15.05
N THR A 428 -3.20 -7.36 14.32
CA THR A 428 -3.44 -6.19 13.47
C THR A 428 -3.43 -4.92 14.28
N ARG A 429 -4.16 -4.86 15.39
CA ARG A 429 -4.20 -3.67 16.25
C ARG A 429 -2.81 -3.24 16.70
N ASN A 430 -2.03 -4.17 17.25
CA ASN A 430 -0.72 -3.84 17.79
C ASN A 430 0.29 -3.45 16.71
N ILE A 431 0.31 -4.18 15.59
CA ILE A 431 1.21 -3.92 14.47
C ILE A 431 0.87 -2.57 13.79
N TYR A 432 -0.44 -2.28 13.57
CA TYR A 432 -0.88 -0.98 13.04
C TYR A 432 -0.46 0.18 13.94
N ARG A 433 -0.58 0.04 15.26
CA ARG A 433 -0.12 1.07 16.22
C ARG A 433 1.39 1.30 16.10
N ALA A 434 2.20 0.25 15.97
CA ALA A 434 3.63 0.36 15.79
C ALA A 434 4.00 1.04 14.46
N TRP A 435 3.35 0.70 13.35
CA TRP A 435 3.55 1.40 12.07
C TRP A 435 3.09 2.85 12.11
N PHE A 436 1.91 3.10 12.69
CA PHE A 436 1.36 4.45 12.81
C PHE A 436 2.20 5.35 13.72
N SER A 437 2.86 4.81 14.73
CA SER A 437 3.72 5.58 15.64
C SER A 437 5.00 6.10 14.98
N HIS A 438 5.51 5.44 13.92
CA HIS A 438 6.80 5.78 13.31
C HIS A 438 6.74 7.11 12.52
N PRO A 439 7.65 8.08 12.76
CA PRO A 439 7.55 9.45 12.22
C PRO A 439 7.57 9.54 10.70
N LYS A 440 8.24 8.62 10.02
CA LYS A 440 8.34 8.62 8.55
C LYS A 440 7.24 7.85 7.84
N THR A 441 6.44 7.05 8.54
CA THR A 441 5.33 6.33 7.92
C THR A 441 4.22 7.33 7.55
N MET A 442 3.82 7.33 6.29
CA MET A 442 2.78 8.21 5.74
C MET A 442 1.45 7.51 5.49
N GLY A 443 1.45 6.19 5.45
CA GLY A 443 0.25 5.40 5.17
C GLY A 443 0.46 3.91 5.40
N ILE A 444 -0.66 3.20 5.50
CA ILE A 444 -0.74 1.74 5.61
C ILE A 444 -1.85 1.27 4.68
N THR A 445 -1.59 0.29 3.82
CA THR A 445 -2.56 -0.24 2.86
C THR A 445 -2.81 -1.73 3.09
N TRP A 446 -4.04 -2.09 3.41
CA TRP A 446 -4.48 -3.48 3.53
C TRP A 446 -4.64 -4.12 2.16
N TRP A 447 -4.12 -5.37 1.99
CA TRP A 447 -4.04 -5.97 0.67
C TRP A 447 -5.28 -6.78 0.28
N ASN A 448 -5.75 -7.69 1.13
CA ASN A 448 -6.93 -8.53 0.84
C ASN A 448 -8.06 -8.24 1.82
N THR A 449 -9.06 -7.48 1.42
CA THR A 449 -10.15 -7.06 2.32
C THR A 449 -11.22 -8.13 2.55
N VAL A 450 -11.32 -9.13 1.67
CA VAL A 450 -12.34 -10.18 1.74
C VAL A 450 -11.67 -11.56 1.79
N ASP A 451 -12.09 -12.42 2.72
CA ASP A 451 -11.60 -13.78 2.83
C ASP A 451 -11.82 -14.56 1.53
N GLY A 452 -10.78 -15.28 1.10
CA GLY A 452 -10.80 -16.08 -0.11
C GLY A 452 -10.94 -15.29 -1.42
N ALA A 453 -10.86 -13.94 -1.40
CA ALA A 453 -10.89 -13.12 -2.60
C ALA A 453 -9.48 -12.73 -3.09
N GLY A 454 -8.43 -13.35 -2.56
CA GLY A 454 -7.05 -13.19 -2.99
C GLY A 454 -6.75 -13.93 -4.31
N VAL A 455 -5.51 -13.80 -4.79
CA VAL A 455 -5.00 -14.64 -5.88
C VAL A 455 -4.49 -15.96 -5.30
N ALA A 456 -4.33 -16.98 -6.17
CA ALA A 456 -3.77 -18.24 -5.72
C ALA A 456 -2.38 -18.10 -5.11
N GLY A 457 -2.19 -18.76 -3.97
CA GLY A 457 -0.99 -18.65 -3.15
C GLY A 457 -1.07 -17.62 -2.04
N GLU A 458 -2.09 -16.75 -2.03
CA GLU A 458 -2.41 -15.86 -0.91
C GLU A 458 -3.32 -16.59 0.10
N PRO A 459 -3.26 -16.23 1.41
CA PRO A 459 -4.07 -16.88 2.43
C PRO A 459 -5.56 -16.61 2.23
N LEU A 460 -6.38 -17.63 2.43
CA LEU A 460 -7.84 -17.54 2.30
C LEU A 460 -8.51 -16.80 3.47
N VAL A 461 -7.78 -16.55 4.56
CA VAL A 461 -8.29 -16.03 5.85
C VAL A 461 -7.65 -14.70 6.23
N SER A 462 -7.32 -13.88 5.25
CA SER A 462 -6.66 -12.57 5.47
C SER A 462 -7.57 -11.36 5.34
N GLY A 463 -8.86 -11.58 5.06
CA GLY A 463 -9.84 -10.51 4.89
C GLY A 463 -10.17 -9.77 6.19
N LEU A 464 -10.71 -8.57 6.02
CA LEU A 464 -11.44 -7.81 7.05
C LEU A 464 -12.90 -8.27 7.14
N PHE A 465 -13.39 -8.83 6.02
CA PHE A 465 -14.70 -9.45 5.90
C PHE A 465 -14.55 -10.95 5.63
N THR A 466 -15.55 -11.71 6.05
CA THR A 466 -15.73 -13.09 5.57
C THR A 466 -16.09 -13.09 4.09
N CYS A 467 -16.12 -14.27 3.47
CA CYS A 467 -16.58 -14.40 2.08
C CYS A 467 -18.08 -14.06 1.89
N GLU A 468 -18.85 -14.03 2.96
CA GLU A 468 -20.25 -13.58 3.01
C GLU A 468 -20.38 -12.08 3.34
N MET A 469 -19.26 -11.34 3.37
CA MET A 469 -19.19 -9.91 3.69
C MET A 469 -19.63 -9.56 5.12
N GLU A 470 -19.52 -10.49 6.04
CA GLU A 470 -19.63 -10.22 7.46
C GLU A 470 -18.34 -9.59 7.99
N LYS A 471 -18.46 -8.55 8.81
CA LYS A 471 -17.29 -7.93 9.45
C LYS A 471 -16.64 -8.90 10.43
N LYS A 472 -15.34 -9.08 10.30
CA LYS A 472 -14.53 -9.86 11.24
C LYS A 472 -14.04 -8.98 12.40
N PRO A 473 -13.63 -9.54 13.56
CA PRO A 473 -13.06 -8.76 14.66
C PRO A 473 -11.91 -7.83 14.25
N VAL A 474 -11.15 -8.16 13.21
CA VAL A 474 -10.10 -7.32 12.66
C VAL A 474 -10.63 -6.03 12.03
N TYR A 475 -11.84 -6.06 11.42
CA TYR A 475 -12.49 -4.84 10.94
C TYR A 475 -12.82 -3.91 12.10
N ASP A 476 -13.40 -4.45 13.17
CA ASP A 476 -13.77 -3.66 14.35
C ASP A 476 -12.53 -3.10 15.06
N ALA A 477 -11.43 -3.85 15.09
CA ALA A 477 -10.15 -3.38 15.62
C ALA A 477 -9.60 -2.18 14.83
N LEU A 478 -9.69 -2.20 13.51
CA LEU A 478 -9.29 -1.06 12.66
C LEU A 478 -10.27 0.11 12.77
N ASP A 479 -11.58 -0.14 12.87
CA ASP A 479 -12.59 0.89 13.08
C ASP A 479 -12.37 1.65 14.39
N GLU A 480 -12.09 0.91 15.47
CA GLU A 480 -11.76 1.51 16.78
C GLU A 480 -10.50 2.38 16.68
N LEU A 481 -9.44 1.90 16.03
CA LEU A 481 -8.22 2.67 15.83
C LEU A 481 -8.46 3.93 14.98
N ILE A 482 -9.00 3.77 13.77
CA ILE A 482 -9.03 4.80 12.73
C ILE A 482 -10.14 5.83 12.99
N ASN A 483 -11.33 5.36 13.37
CA ASN A 483 -12.51 6.22 13.47
C ASN A 483 -12.78 6.74 14.89
N ARG A 484 -12.10 6.20 15.91
CA ARG A 484 -12.29 6.59 17.32
C ARG A 484 -10.99 7.03 17.98
N GLU A 485 -10.02 6.13 18.22
CA GLU A 485 -8.80 6.44 18.96
C GLU A 485 -7.93 7.48 18.24
N TRP A 486 -7.83 7.37 16.92
CA TRP A 486 -7.00 8.28 16.11
C TRP A 486 -7.82 9.40 15.45
N ARG A 487 -8.97 9.72 16.00
CA ARG A 487 -9.82 10.78 15.51
C ARG A 487 -10.07 11.84 16.57
N THR A 488 -9.93 13.11 16.18
CA THR A 488 -10.12 14.23 17.09
C THR A 488 -11.53 14.79 16.97
N ASN A 489 -12.32 14.64 18.03
CA ASN A 489 -13.63 15.24 18.17
C ASN A 489 -13.73 15.86 19.56
N LEU A 490 -13.69 17.20 19.64
CA LEU A 490 -13.61 17.95 20.88
C LEU A 490 -14.67 19.06 20.92
N ASP A 491 -15.08 19.45 22.10
CA ASP A 491 -15.79 20.67 22.36
C ASP A 491 -14.87 21.59 23.18
N VAL A 492 -14.51 22.75 22.62
CA VAL A 492 -13.50 23.68 23.16
C VAL A 492 -14.11 25.06 23.35
N MET A 493 -13.83 25.73 24.44
CA MET A 493 -14.30 27.11 24.68
C MET A 493 -13.37 28.12 24.02
N ALA A 494 -13.96 29.13 23.36
CA ALA A 494 -13.23 30.30 22.90
C ALA A 494 -12.78 31.17 24.08
N ASP A 495 -11.54 31.67 24.04
CA ASP A 495 -11.02 32.57 25.05
C ASP A 495 -11.54 34.01 24.90
N GLY A 496 -11.06 34.93 25.76
CA GLY A 496 -11.48 36.35 25.78
C GLY A 496 -11.18 37.13 24.49
N GLY A 497 -10.33 36.60 23.62
CA GLY A 497 -9.99 37.16 22.31
C GLY A 497 -10.62 36.40 21.12
N GLY A 498 -11.57 35.51 21.35
CA GLY A 498 -12.16 34.66 20.33
C GLY A 498 -11.19 33.59 19.79
N LYS A 499 -10.17 33.22 20.54
CA LYS A 499 -9.18 32.23 20.17
C LYS A 499 -9.63 30.84 20.63
N VAL A 500 -9.60 29.87 19.72
CA VAL A 500 -9.83 28.45 19.99
C VAL A 500 -8.50 27.74 19.83
N ALA A 501 -8.05 27.02 20.84
CA ALA A 501 -6.80 26.26 20.84
C ALA A 501 -7.06 24.80 21.21
N PHE A 502 -6.50 23.88 20.46
CA PHE A 502 -6.60 22.44 20.72
C PHE A 502 -5.38 21.71 20.15
N ARG A 503 -5.16 20.49 20.63
CA ARG A 503 -4.22 19.53 20.04
C ARG A 503 -4.99 18.39 19.41
N GLY A 504 -4.69 18.08 18.14
CA GLY A 504 -5.44 17.07 17.39
C GLY A 504 -4.59 16.36 16.35
N PHE A 505 -5.11 15.23 15.83
CA PHE A 505 -4.48 14.53 14.73
C PHE A 505 -4.40 15.41 13.48
N LYS A 506 -3.33 15.30 12.71
CA LYS A 506 -3.14 16.07 11.47
C LYS A 506 -4.23 15.73 10.46
N GLY A 507 -4.77 16.75 9.77
CA GLY A 507 -5.84 16.62 8.80
C GLY A 507 -6.77 17.82 8.72
N ARG A 508 -7.87 17.68 8.00
CA ARG A 508 -8.89 18.74 7.84
C ARG A 508 -9.93 18.67 8.94
N TYR A 509 -10.38 19.83 9.41
CA TYR A 509 -11.35 20.00 10.49
C TYR A 509 -12.47 20.94 10.11
N ARG A 510 -13.64 20.70 10.70
CA ARG A 510 -14.73 21.66 10.78
C ARG A 510 -14.85 22.15 12.22
N LEU A 511 -14.73 23.45 12.40
CA LEU A 511 -15.07 24.14 13.62
C LEU A 511 -16.49 24.70 13.44
N SER A 512 -17.38 24.48 14.40
CA SER A 512 -18.75 25.02 14.33
C SER A 512 -19.20 25.54 15.70
N TRP A 513 -19.87 26.69 15.69
CA TRP A 513 -20.35 27.38 16.89
C TRP A 513 -21.60 28.18 16.61
N GLN A 514 -22.25 28.66 17.66
CA GLN A 514 -23.36 29.59 17.55
C GLN A 514 -22.82 31.01 17.63
N GLY A 515 -23.04 31.83 16.61
CA GLY A 515 -22.66 33.22 16.57
C GLY A 515 -23.50 34.10 17.54
N ALA A 516 -23.10 35.36 17.70
CA ALA A 516 -23.80 36.31 18.56
C ALA A 516 -25.26 36.58 18.14
N ASP A 517 -25.56 36.38 16.85
CA ASP A 517 -26.91 36.49 16.28
C ASP A 517 -27.76 35.19 16.42
N GLY A 518 -27.24 34.19 17.13
CA GLY A 518 -27.90 32.90 17.33
C GLY A 518 -27.80 31.94 16.15
N LYS A 519 -27.18 32.33 15.03
CA LYS A 519 -27.01 31.43 13.85
C LYS A 519 -25.82 30.52 14.04
N PHE A 520 -25.90 29.32 13.44
CA PHE A 520 -24.75 28.43 13.37
C PHE A 520 -23.76 28.90 12.30
N VAL A 521 -22.50 29.01 12.71
CA VAL A 521 -21.36 29.37 11.87
C VAL A 521 -20.41 28.18 11.81
N SER A 522 -19.75 27.97 10.68
CA SER A 522 -18.67 26.96 10.59
C SER A 522 -17.48 27.50 9.81
N LYS A 523 -16.28 27.01 10.19
CA LYS A 523 -15.01 27.30 9.54
C LYS A 523 -14.26 25.99 9.29
N LEU A 524 -13.70 25.86 8.09
CA LEU A 524 -12.78 24.77 7.77
C LEU A 524 -11.35 25.21 8.07
N ILE A 525 -10.55 24.29 8.61
CA ILE A 525 -9.12 24.49 8.83
C ILE A 525 -8.36 23.21 8.51
N GLU A 526 -7.06 23.33 8.27
CA GLU A 526 -6.15 22.22 8.13
C GLU A 526 -5.08 22.28 9.24
N VAL A 527 -4.84 21.14 9.88
CA VAL A 527 -3.82 20.97 10.93
C VAL A 527 -2.73 20.08 10.36
N LYS A 528 -1.55 20.64 10.04
CA LYS A 528 -0.40 19.90 9.46
C LYS A 528 0.79 19.82 10.42
N GLU A 529 1.24 20.95 10.91
CA GLU A 529 2.37 21.07 11.84
C GLU A 529 2.02 22.08 12.94
N ASP A 530 2.76 22.06 14.05
CA ASP A 530 2.51 22.95 15.17
C ASP A 530 2.55 24.43 14.72
N GLY A 531 1.44 25.12 14.92
CA GLY A 531 1.29 26.54 14.62
C GLY A 531 1.18 26.93 13.13
N LYS A 532 1.26 25.95 12.20
CA LYS A 532 1.02 26.19 10.77
C LYS A 532 -0.40 25.80 10.41
N HIS A 533 -1.24 26.81 10.19
CA HIS A 533 -2.61 26.64 9.72
C HIS A 533 -2.72 27.38 8.39
N GLU A 534 -2.90 26.66 7.29
CA GLU A 534 -3.22 27.29 6.02
C GLU A 534 -4.63 27.89 6.11
N ARG A 535 -4.74 29.13 5.70
CA ARG A 535 -6.01 29.87 5.57
C ARG A 535 -6.61 29.57 4.22
N ASP A 536 -7.87 29.23 4.21
CA ASP A 536 -8.70 29.47 3.04
C ASP A 536 -9.09 30.95 2.99
#